data_e8772ed6fd06ca82fc992536ada9f40d
#
_entry.id   e8772ed6fd06ca82fc992536ada9f40d
#
_cell.length_a   1.000
_cell.length_b   1.000
_cell.length_c   1.000
_cell.angle_alpha   90.00
_cell.angle_beta   90.00
_cell.angle_gamma   90.00
#
_symmetry.space_group_name_H-M   'P 1'
#
loop_
_entity.id
_entity.type
_entity.pdbx_description
1 polymer ?
#
loop_
_entity_poly.entity_id
_entity_poly.type
_entity_poly.pdbx_seq_one_letter_code
_entity_poly.pdbx_strand_id
1 'polypeptide(L)' 'MTSQTFSVLGLRCEGCVDTVKQALLTIDGVSGVEVTLETAAPSSVRVEADRILDPDRVQAALAAKGEFRIRP' A
#
# COMPACT_ATOMS: atom_id res chain seq x y z
N MET A 1 -14.29 -5.13 -10.38
CA MET A 1 -13.04 -5.00 -9.61
C MET A 1 -12.43 -3.63 -9.85
N THR A 2 -11.89 -3.03 -8.81
CA THR A 2 -11.37 -1.68 -8.85
C THR A 2 -9.88 -1.70 -8.57
N SER A 3 -9.11 -0.97 -9.36
CA SER A 3 -7.67 -0.80 -9.12
C SER A 3 -7.42 0.62 -8.63
N GLN A 4 -6.64 0.74 -7.60
CA GLN A 4 -6.24 2.04 -7.06
C GLN A 4 -4.72 2.05 -6.91
N THR A 5 -4.12 3.19 -7.22
CA THR A 5 -2.68 3.35 -7.06
C THR A 5 -2.42 4.44 -6.03
N PHE A 6 -1.58 4.11 -5.08
CA PHE A 6 -1.18 5.03 -4.03
C PHE A 6 0.32 5.25 -4.10
N SER A 7 0.75 6.47 -3.78
CA SER A 7 2.17 6.75 -3.59
C SER A 7 2.48 6.60 -2.11
N VAL A 8 3.45 5.77 -1.78
CA VAL A 8 3.79 5.47 -0.39
C VAL A 8 5.20 5.91 -0.10
N LEU A 9 5.35 6.67 0.98
CA LEU A 9 6.64 7.12 1.47
C LEU A 9 7.13 6.17 2.56
N GLY A 10 8.43 6.00 2.65
CA GLY A 10 9.04 5.17 3.69
C GLY A 10 9.46 3.79 3.22
N LEU A 11 9.18 3.42 1.98
CA LEU A 11 9.63 2.15 1.42
C LEU A 11 11.10 2.25 1.01
N ARG A 12 11.95 1.46 1.64
CA ARG A 12 13.39 1.53 1.40
C ARG A 12 14.03 0.21 1.03
N CYS A 13 13.36 -0.90 1.23
CA CYS A 13 13.92 -2.22 0.99
C CYS A 13 12.82 -3.22 0.64
N GLU A 14 13.23 -4.40 0.16
CA GLU A 14 12.29 -5.45 -0.21
C GLU A 14 11.47 -5.97 0.98
N GLY A 15 12.06 -5.98 2.17
CA GLY A 15 11.33 -6.35 3.37
C GLY A 15 10.19 -5.39 3.67
N CYS A 16 10.40 -4.10 3.40
CA CYS A 16 9.35 -3.10 3.54
C CYS A 16 8.23 -3.32 2.52
N VAL A 17 8.58 -3.72 1.31
CA VAL A 17 7.60 -4.05 0.27
C VAL A 17 6.69 -5.17 0.73
N ASP A 18 7.25 -6.24 1.26
CA ASP A 18 6.48 -7.38 1.75
C ASP A 18 5.57 -6.98 2.91
N THR A 19 6.07 -6.13 3.80
CA THR A 19 5.29 -5.63 4.93
C THR A 19 4.07 -4.85 4.45
N VAL A 20 4.26 -3.96 3.49
CA VAL A 20 3.18 -3.17 2.91
C VAL A 20 2.17 -4.08 2.22
N LYS A 21 2.65 -5.03 1.42
CA LYS A 21 1.77 -5.99 0.75
C LYS A 21 0.88 -6.73 1.75
N GLN A 22 1.48 -7.28 2.79
CA GLN A 22 0.74 -8.04 3.79
C GLN A 22 -0.26 -7.15 4.54
N ALA A 23 0.15 -5.93 4.88
CA ALA A 23 -0.74 -5.00 5.56
C ALA A 23 -1.99 -4.71 4.73
N LEU A 24 -1.81 -4.47 3.44
CA LEU A 24 -2.94 -4.16 2.56
C LEU A 24 -3.79 -5.38 2.27
N LEU A 25 -3.20 -6.57 2.20
CA LEU A 25 -3.96 -7.80 1.98
C LEU A 25 -4.86 -8.16 3.16
N THR A 26 -4.64 -7.58 4.34
CA THR A 26 -5.53 -7.80 5.48
C THR A 26 -6.81 -6.98 5.40
N ILE A 27 -6.89 -6.02 4.50
CA ILE A 27 -8.09 -5.19 4.33
C ILE A 27 -9.16 -5.99 3.58
N ASP A 28 -10.39 -5.96 4.10
CA ASP A 28 -11.51 -6.66 3.45
C ASP A 28 -11.75 -6.12 2.05
N GLY A 29 -11.93 -7.02 1.12
CA GLY A 29 -12.21 -6.67 -0.28
C GLY A 29 -10.97 -6.56 -1.15
N VAL A 30 -9.79 -6.55 -0.58
CA VAL A 30 -8.54 -6.50 -1.36
C VAL A 30 -8.24 -7.89 -1.91
N SER A 31 -8.09 -7.98 -3.23
CA SER A 31 -7.78 -9.25 -3.91
C SER A 31 -6.31 -9.34 -4.31
N GLY A 32 -5.63 -8.21 -4.49
CA GLY A 32 -4.22 -8.24 -4.86
C GLY A 32 -3.54 -6.91 -4.59
N VAL A 33 -2.24 -6.95 -4.41
CA VAL A 33 -1.42 -5.77 -4.19
C VAL A 33 -0.13 -5.90 -4.98
N GLU A 34 0.21 -4.88 -5.75
CA GLU A 34 1.50 -4.79 -6.44
C GLU A 34 2.24 -3.56 -5.93
N VAL A 35 3.51 -3.73 -5.64
CA VAL A 35 4.35 -2.64 -5.16
C VAL A 35 5.53 -2.47 -6.10
N THR A 36 5.75 -1.24 -6.54
CA THR A 36 6.92 -0.87 -7.31
C THR A 36 7.84 -0.05 -6.40
N LEU A 37 8.96 -0.63 -6.03
CA LEU A 37 9.93 0.02 -5.15
C LEU A 37 10.74 1.05 -5.93
N GLU A 38 10.76 2.28 -5.42
CA GLU A 38 11.56 3.35 -5.98
C GLU A 38 12.41 4.00 -4.89
N THR A 39 13.69 4.18 -5.18
CA THR A 39 14.63 4.73 -4.19
C THR A 39 14.71 6.25 -4.20
N ALA A 40 14.40 6.87 -5.33
CA ALA A 40 14.52 8.31 -5.52
C ALA A 40 13.18 9.06 -5.46
N ALA A 41 12.07 8.34 -5.32
CA ALA A 41 10.71 8.89 -5.37
C ALA A 41 9.79 8.05 -4.50
N PRO A 42 8.57 8.52 -4.23
CA PRO A 42 7.59 7.68 -3.54
C PRO A 42 7.33 6.41 -4.32
N SER A 43 7.28 5.29 -3.62
CA SER A 43 6.99 4.00 -4.24
C SER A 43 5.53 3.93 -4.63
N SER A 44 5.24 3.30 -5.75
CA SER A 44 3.87 3.12 -6.22
C SER A 44 3.32 1.80 -5.71
N VAL A 45 2.14 1.86 -5.11
CA VAL A 45 1.43 0.68 -4.62
C VAL A 45 0.09 0.59 -5.35
N ARG A 46 -0.08 -0.47 -6.12
CA ARG A 46 -1.33 -0.71 -6.83
C ARG A 46 -2.14 -1.75 -6.05
N VAL A 47 -3.35 -1.39 -5.70
CA VAL A 47 -4.24 -2.26 -4.95
C VAL A 47 -5.44 -2.62 -5.81
N GLU A 48 -5.70 -3.93 -5.93
CA GLU A 48 -6.88 -4.42 -6.58
C GLU A 48 -7.89 -4.90 -5.54
N ALA A 49 -9.10 -4.39 -5.62
CA ALA A 49 -10.15 -4.68 -4.65
C ALA A 49 -11.50 -4.75 -5.35
N ASP A 50 -12.49 -5.33 -4.68
CA ASP A 50 -13.85 -5.40 -5.18
C ASP A 50 -14.62 -4.09 -4.98
N ARG A 51 -14.02 -3.12 -4.30
CA ARG A 51 -14.62 -1.83 -4.01
C ARG A 51 -13.53 -0.76 -3.88
N ILE A 52 -13.94 0.50 -3.92
CA ILE A 52 -13.02 1.62 -3.69
C ILE A 52 -12.65 1.65 -2.21
N LEU A 53 -11.35 1.65 -1.95
CA LEU A 53 -10.84 1.70 -0.57
C LEU A 53 -10.70 3.14 -0.11
N ASP A 54 -11.00 3.35 1.17
CA ASP A 54 -10.79 4.64 1.81
C ASP A 54 -9.28 4.82 2.07
N PRO A 55 -8.68 5.92 1.60
CA PRO A 55 -7.26 6.18 1.87
C PRO A 55 -6.90 6.18 3.34
N ASP A 56 -7.81 6.61 4.21
CA ASP A 56 -7.58 6.59 5.66
C ASP A 56 -7.41 5.18 6.18
N ARG A 57 -8.17 4.23 5.66
CA ARG A 57 -8.04 2.83 6.03
C ARG A 57 -6.72 2.24 5.58
N VAL A 58 -6.32 2.58 4.37
CA VAL A 58 -5.04 2.13 3.82
C VAL A 58 -3.90 2.70 4.67
N GLN A 59 -3.97 3.98 5.01
CA GLN A 59 -2.98 4.62 5.85
C GLN A 59 -2.92 3.97 7.24
N ALA A 60 -4.06 3.67 7.83
CA ALA A 60 -4.11 3.03 9.15
C ALA A 60 -3.49 1.64 9.11
N ALA A 61 -3.76 0.86 8.07
CA ALA A 61 -3.18 -0.46 7.90
C ALA A 61 -1.66 -0.39 7.78
N LEU A 62 -1.15 0.57 7.02
CA LEU A 62 0.28 0.77 6.85
C LEU A 62 0.94 1.25 8.14
N ALA A 63 0.30 2.18 8.84
CA ALA A 63 0.82 2.70 10.10
C ALA A 63 0.93 1.63 11.17
N ALA A 64 0.07 0.62 11.13
CA ALA A 64 0.11 -0.49 12.08
C ALA A 64 1.33 -1.40 11.86
N LYS A 65 1.95 -1.36 10.69
CA LYS A 65 3.09 -2.21 10.33
C LYS A 65 4.42 -1.47 10.29
N GLY A 66 4.40 -0.14 10.25
CA GLY A 66 5.62 0.64 10.18
C GLY A 66 5.34 2.10 9.90
N GLU A 67 6.40 2.86 9.68
CA GLU A 67 6.30 4.29 9.43
C GLU A 67 6.09 4.60 7.94
N PHE A 68 5.03 4.06 7.39
CA PHE A 68 4.67 4.28 6.00
C PHE A 68 3.61 5.36 5.91
N ARG A 69 3.68 6.19 4.89
CA ARG A 69 2.70 7.24 4.66
C ARG A 69 2.23 7.21 3.22
N ILE A 70 0.92 7.34 3.05
CA ILE A 70 0.36 7.49 1.72
C ILE A 70 0.40 8.97 1.36
N ARG A 71 0.85 9.23 0.15
CA ARG A 71 0.82 10.57 -0.40
C ARG A 71 -0.39 10.70 -1.32
N PRO A 72 -1.24 11.72 -1.10
CA PRO A 72 -2.41 11.92 -1.96
C PRO A 72 -2.03 12.29 -3.38
#